data_3c8217baa7d8400baa8860a075edfadb
#
_entry.id   3c8217baa7d8400baa8860a075edfadb
#
_cell.length_a   1.000
_cell.length_b   1.000
_cell.length_c   1.000
_cell.angle_alpha   90.00
_cell.angle_beta   90.00
_cell.angle_gamma   90.00
#
_symmetry.space_group_name_H-M   'P 1'
#
loop_
_entity.id
_entity.type
_entity.pdbx_description
1 polymer ?
#
loop_
_entity_poly.entity_id
_entity_poly.type
_entity_poly.pdbx_seq_one_letter_code
_entity_poly.pdbx_strand_id
1 'polypeptide(L)'
;EVKVDLAALVKRSRKVADRLSMGVKHLLKKNKVTVIAAEAKLGAAKGDLRQINLSNGETVSAKNVIIATGARARALPNIEANGKTILTYREAMVPETMPESLIIVGSGAIGSEFASFYHDMGVKVTLVEALDRILPVEDEDVSAFVQKSFEKRGIKIMTGVKLQAVTSDANGVQASIEGHEKSLQASRMILAVGITGNTENLGLEATKIKVDRGHIVTDQWGATGEAGIYAIGDVTGPPWLAHKASHEGIICVEKITGQKDVHAIGAGAVPGCTYCRPQVASVGMTEAAAKQAGHNLKIGQFPFAGNGKAIA
;
A
#
# COMPACT_ATOMS: atom_id res chain seq x y z
N GLU A 1 15.73 -11.97 29.52
CA GLU A 1 14.52 -12.19 28.69
C GLU A 1 13.92 -10.83 28.38
N VAL A 2 13.74 -10.52 27.08
CA VAL A 2 13.12 -9.27 26.65
C VAL A 2 11.60 -9.46 26.66
N LYS A 3 10.88 -8.65 27.41
CA LYS A 3 9.41 -8.63 27.40
C LYS A 3 8.94 -7.49 26.49
N VAL A 4 8.02 -7.82 25.58
CA VAL A 4 7.39 -6.85 24.70
C VAL A 4 6.24 -6.17 25.44
N ASP A 5 6.31 -4.84 25.56
CA ASP A 5 5.18 -4.02 26.00
C ASP A 5 4.42 -3.54 24.76
N LEU A 6 3.36 -4.26 24.38
CA LEU A 6 2.54 -3.96 23.23
C LEU A 6 1.88 -2.58 23.32
N ALA A 7 1.37 -2.22 24.48
CA ALA A 7 0.69 -0.93 24.69
C ALA A 7 1.66 0.24 24.48
N ALA A 8 2.88 0.13 25.02
CA ALA A 8 3.92 1.14 24.81
C ALA A 8 4.34 1.23 23.35
N LEU A 9 4.46 0.09 22.65
CA LEU A 9 4.81 0.03 21.23
C LEU A 9 3.75 0.71 20.36
N VAL A 10 2.47 0.37 20.53
CA VAL A 10 1.35 0.97 19.82
C VAL A 10 1.28 2.48 20.13
N LYS A 11 1.37 2.86 21.40
CA LYS A 11 1.38 4.28 21.82
C LYS A 11 2.52 5.07 21.16
N ARG A 12 3.73 4.49 21.07
CA ARG A 12 4.85 5.10 20.40
C ARG A 12 4.56 5.31 18.90
N SER A 13 4.04 4.29 18.20
CA SER A 13 3.74 4.39 16.77
C SER A 13 2.71 5.49 16.50
N ARG A 14 1.64 5.58 17.32
CA ARG A 14 0.62 6.62 17.18
C ARG A 14 1.18 8.02 17.47
N LYS A 15 2.02 8.16 18.50
CA LYS A 15 2.69 9.43 18.80
C LYS A 15 3.56 9.93 17.63
N VAL A 16 4.23 9.03 16.91
CA VAL A 16 5.01 9.39 15.71
C VAL A 16 4.05 9.87 14.60
N ALA A 17 2.98 9.13 14.32
CA ALA A 17 1.98 9.51 13.33
C ALA A 17 1.34 10.87 13.64
N ASP A 18 0.95 11.11 14.89
CA ASP A 18 0.38 12.38 15.35
C ASP A 18 1.36 13.55 15.15
N ARG A 19 2.64 13.34 15.47
CA ARG A 19 3.68 14.37 15.27
C ARG A 19 3.81 14.76 13.80
N LEU A 20 3.81 13.77 12.90
CA LEU A 20 3.87 14.01 11.45
C LEU A 20 2.61 14.73 10.96
N SER A 21 1.43 14.33 11.43
CA SER A 21 0.15 14.99 11.11
C SER A 21 0.13 16.45 11.59
N MET A 22 0.65 16.72 12.79
CA MET A 22 0.81 18.10 13.28
C MET A 22 1.76 18.92 12.40
N GLY A 23 2.84 18.32 11.91
CA GLY A 23 3.77 18.96 10.97
C GLY A 23 3.06 19.37 9.67
N VAL A 24 2.27 18.48 9.09
CA VAL A 24 1.47 18.78 7.89
C VAL A 24 0.47 19.92 8.15
N LYS A 25 -0.29 19.86 9.26
CA LYS A 25 -1.22 20.94 9.65
C LYS A 25 -0.52 22.28 9.80
N HIS A 26 0.67 22.29 10.39
CA HIS A 26 1.49 23.51 10.52
C HIS A 26 1.88 24.08 9.15
N LEU A 27 2.34 23.23 8.23
CA LEU A 27 2.73 23.64 6.87
C LEU A 27 1.56 24.21 6.08
N LEU A 28 0.39 23.56 6.14
CA LEU A 28 -0.83 24.05 5.50
C LEU A 28 -1.21 25.46 6.04
N LYS A 29 -1.22 25.63 7.35
CA LYS A 29 -1.49 26.92 7.98
C LYS A 29 -0.46 27.99 7.60
N LYS A 30 0.84 27.64 7.63
CA LYS A 30 1.93 28.55 7.24
C LYS A 30 1.78 29.05 5.80
N ASN A 31 1.34 28.16 4.90
CA ASN A 31 1.14 28.46 3.49
C ASN A 31 -0.28 29.00 3.18
N LYS A 32 -1.08 29.32 4.20
CA LYS A 32 -2.45 29.88 4.06
C LYS A 32 -3.38 28.98 3.25
N VAL A 33 -3.19 27.66 3.33
CA VAL A 33 -4.09 26.68 2.70
C VAL A 33 -5.32 26.52 3.59
N THR A 34 -6.50 26.72 3.02
CA THR A 34 -7.77 26.48 3.72
C THR A 34 -8.04 24.97 3.79
N VAL A 35 -8.22 24.45 4.99
CA VAL A 35 -8.57 23.04 5.24
C VAL A 35 -10.04 22.95 5.59
N ILE A 36 -10.81 22.20 4.81
CA ILE A 36 -12.24 21.95 5.04
C ILE A 36 -12.41 20.48 5.41
N ALA A 37 -12.86 20.22 6.63
CA ALA A 37 -13.09 18.87 7.14
C ALA A 37 -14.48 18.37 6.73
N ALA A 38 -14.61 17.93 5.47
CA ALA A 38 -15.86 17.43 4.91
C ALA A 38 -15.56 16.39 3.81
N GLU A 39 -16.51 15.50 3.54
CA GLU A 39 -16.51 14.70 2.33
C GLU A 39 -16.83 15.60 1.13
N ALA A 40 -16.14 15.36 0.01
CA ALA A 40 -16.24 16.16 -1.20
C ALA A 40 -16.71 15.32 -2.38
N LYS A 41 -17.63 15.85 -3.17
CA LYS A 41 -18.13 15.23 -4.39
C LYS A 41 -18.08 16.24 -5.54
N LEU A 42 -17.56 15.81 -6.70
CA LEU A 42 -17.59 16.64 -7.91
C LEU A 42 -19.04 16.95 -8.30
N GLY A 43 -19.30 18.21 -8.53
CA GLY A 43 -20.56 18.73 -9.01
C GLY A 43 -20.49 19.13 -10.48
N ALA A 44 -21.42 19.97 -10.92
CA ALA A 44 -21.49 20.45 -12.29
C ALA A 44 -20.30 21.35 -12.67
N ALA A 45 -19.94 21.35 -13.94
CA ALA A 45 -19.09 22.38 -14.52
C ALA A 45 -19.92 23.67 -14.78
N LYS A 46 -19.34 24.82 -14.44
CA LYS A 46 -19.95 26.13 -14.70
C LYS A 46 -18.88 27.02 -15.33
N GLY A 47 -18.88 27.07 -16.65
CA GLY A 47 -17.79 27.69 -17.40
C GLY A 47 -16.47 26.94 -17.18
N ASP A 48 -15.42 27.65 -16.81
CA ASP A 48 -14.09 27.11 -16.49
C ASP A 48 -13.96 26.63 -15.01
N LEU A 49 -15.05 26.67 -14.25
CA LEU A 49 -15.09 26.27 -12.85
C LEU A 49 -15.79 24.92 -12.68
N ARG A 50 -15.23 24.08 -11.83
CA ARG A 50 -15.88 22.88 -11.32
C ARG A 50 -16.43 23.15 -9.92
N GLN A 51 -17.69 22.83 -9.70
CA GLN A 51 -18.27 22.81 -8.36
C GLN A 51 -17.84 21.56 -7.60
N ILE A 52 -17.61 21.72 -6.32
CA ILE A 52 -17.34 20.65 -5.36
C ILE A 52 -18.36 20.77 -4.23
N ASN A 53 -19.25 19.79 -4.13
CA ASN A 53 -20.28 19.74 -3.09
C ASN A 53 -19.69 19.07 -1.85
N LEU A 54 -19.86 19.68 -0.69
CA LEU A 54 -19.33 19.22 0.58
C LEU A 54 -20.43 18.65 1.47
N SER A 55 -20.10 17.63 2.27
CA SER A 55 -21.07 16.98 3.17
C SER A 55 -21.62 17.88 4.26
N ASN A 56 -20.99 19.03 4.53
CA ASN A 56 -21.48 20.06 5.44
C ASN A 56 -22.51 21.02 4.81
N GLY A 57 -22.90 20.77 3.55
CA GLY A 57 -23.87 21.58 2.79
C GLY A 57 -23.27 22.77 2.03
N GLU A 58 -21.98 23.02 2.16
CA GLU A 58 -21.28 24.06 1.40
C GLU A 58 -20.97 23.61 -0.02
N THR A 59 -20.76 24.55 -0.92
CA THR A 59 -20.23 24.29 -2.28
C THR A 59 -19.03 25.20 -2.51
N VAL A 60 -17.95 24.61 -2.96
CA VAL A 60 -16.71 25.29 -3.38
C VAL A 60 -16.60 25.22 -4.88
N SER A 61 -16.02 26.23 -5.52
CA SER A 61 -15.76 26.24 -6.95
C SER A 61 -14.28 26.46 -7.21
N ALA A 62 -13.69 25.69 -8.13
CA ALA A 62 -12.29 25.78 -8.49
C ALA A 62 -12.07 25.58 -9.99
N LYS A 63 -11.04 26.25 -10.55
CA LYS A 63 -10.58 25.99 -11.94
C LYS A 63 -9.89 24.65 -12.08
N ASN A 64 -9.11 24.30 -11.07
CA ASN A 64 -8.35 23.05 -11.04
C ASN A 64 -8.69 22.28 -9.77
N VAL A 65 -8.92 20.98 -9.91
CA VAL A 65 -9.22 20.05 -8.83
C VAL A 65 -8.25 18.89 -8.91
N ILE A 66 -7.59 18.57 -7.81
CA ILE A 66 -6.70 17.41 -7.70
C ILE A 66 -7.37 16.38 -6.78
N ILE A 67 -7.66 15.20 -7.30
CA ILE A 67 -8.19 14.06 -6.55
C ILE A 67 -7.01 13.30 -5.96
N ALA A 68 -6.90 13.28 -4.63
CA ALA A 68 -5.84 12.62 -3.89
C ALA A 68 -6.43 11.77 -2.75
N THR A 69 -7.51 11.04 -3.04
CA THR A 69 -8.31 10.29 -2.08
C THR A 69 -7.65 9.01 -1.57
N GLY A 70 -6.50 8.65 -2.14
CA GLY A 70 -5.72 7.50 -1.70
C GLY A 70 -6.37 6.16 -2.02
N ALA A 71 -6.05 5.16 -1.23
CA ALA A 71 -6.53 3.78 -1.42
C ALA A 71 -6.85 3.12 -0.07
N ARG A 72 -7.49 1.96 -0.14
CA ARG A 72 -7.85 1.10 1.00
C ARG A 72 -7.50 -0.36 0.74
N ALA A 73 -7.50 -1.17 1.79
CA ALA A 73 -7.30 -2.62 1.65
C ALA A 73 -8.32 -3.21 0.67
N ARG A 74 -7.85 -4.06 -0.23
CA ARG A 74 -8.69 -4.81 -1.15
C ARG A 74 -9.41 -5.91 -0.37
N ALA A 75 -10.72 -6.03 -0.57
CA ALA A 75 -11.49 -7.17 -0.10
C ALA A 75 -11.22 -8.41 -0.99
N LEU A 76 -11.23 -9.59 -0.38
CA LEU A 76 -11.30 -10.86 -1.11
C LEU A 76 -12.77 -11.25 -1.29
N PRO A 77 -13.14 -11.86 -2.44
CA PRO A 77 -14.46 -12.45 -2.59
C PRO A 77 -14.73 -13.45 -1.45
N ASN A 78 -15.86 -13.33 -0.81
CA ASN A 78 -16.32 -14.23 0.27
C ASN A 78 -15.47 -14.25 1.56
N ILE A 79 -14.51 -13.34 1.71
CA ILE A 79 -13.72 -13.20 2.94
C ILE A 79 -13.74 -11.72 3.36
N GLU A 80 -14.57 -11.41 4.36
CA GLU A 80 -14.71 -10.06 4.87
C GLU A 80 -13.85 -9.85 6.13
N ALA A 81 -13.12 -8.73 6.17
CA ALA A 81 -12.45 -8.30 7.39
C ALA A 81 -13.51 -7.86 8.42
N ASN A 82 -13.49 -8.46 9.59
CA ASN A 82 -14.43 -8.14 10.67
C ASN A 82 -13.83 -7.23 11.77
N GLY A 83 -12.57 -6.83 11.58
CA GLY A 83 -11.83 -5.97 12.51
C GLY A 83 -11.46 -6.62 13.86
N LYS A 84 -11.76 -7.91 14.04
CA LYS A 84 -11.51 -8.64 15.31
C LYS A 84 -10.62 -9.86 15.11
N THR A 85 -11.03 -10.78 14.28
CA THR A 85 -10.30 -12.02 13.98
C THR A 85 -9.75 -12.02 12.57
N ILE A 86 -10.43 -11.38 11.61
CA ILE A 86 -9.95 -11.14 10.27
C ILE A 86 -9.72 -9.63 10.14
N LEU A 87 -8.46 -9.25 9.95
CA LEU A 87 -7.96 -7.88 10.04
C LEU A 87 -7.50 -7.37 8.67
N THR A 88 -7.58 -6.07 8.48
CA THR A 88 -6.81 -5.36 7.47
C THR A 88 -5.51 -4.80 8.10
N TYR A 89 -4.72 -4.07 7.31
CA TYR A 89 -3.55 -3.38 7.82
C TYR A 89 -3.89 -2.36 8.93
N ARG A 90 -5.09 -1.81 8.94
CA ARG A 90 -5.49 -0.77 9.91
C ARG A 90 -5.50 -1.31 11.32
N GLU A 91 -6.21 -2.41 11.54
CA GLU A 91 -6.31 -3.08 12.83
C GLU A 91 -4.98 -3.75 13.19
N ALA A 92 -4.30 -4.34 12.19
CA ALA A 92 -3.01 -4.98 12.39
C ALA A 92 -1.89 -4.01 12.85
N MET A 93 -1.98 -2.72 12.51
CA MET A 93 -1.03 -1.71 13.00
C MET A 93 -1.26 -1.26 14.45
N VAL A 94 -2.43 -1.52 15.00
CA VAL A 94 -2.83 -1.07 16.35
C VAL A 94 -3.51 -2.19 17.14
N PRO A 95 -2.89 -3.36 17.26
CA PRO A 95 -3.50 -4.49 17.93
C PRO A 95 -3.71 -4.19 19.42
N GLU A 96 -4.90 -4.55 19.92
CA GLU A 96 -5.20 -4.46 21.37
C GLU A 96 -4.50 -5.55 22.17
N THR A 97 -4.36 -6.73 21.56
CA THR A 97 -3.68 -7.88 22.16
C THR A 97 -2.77 -8.54 21.15
N MET A 98 -1.65 -9.08 21.61
CA MET A 98 -0.74 -9.86 20.77
C MET A 98 -1.41 -11.20 20.41
N PRO A 99 -1.58 -11.53 19.12
CA PRO A 99 -2.13 -12.83 18.74
C PRO A 99 -1.13 -13.95 19.07
N GLU A 100 -1.63 -15.14 19.43
CA GLU A 100 -0.78 -16.32 19.64
C GLU A 100 -0.26 -16.87 18.31
N SER A 101 -1.10 -16.81 17.28
CA SER A 101 -0.81 -17.27 15.93
C SER A 101 -1.51 -16.41 14.89
N LEU A 102 -0.90 -16.32 13.70
CA LEU A 102 -1.35 -15.43 12.66
C LEU A 102 -1.24 -16.10 11.29
N ILE A 103 -2.32 -16.05 10.52
CA ILE A 103 -2.30 -16.31 9.09
C ILE A 103 -2.26 -14.97 8.38
N ILE A 104 -1.28 -14.77 7.50
CA ILE A 104 -1.18 -13.58 6.65
C ILE A 104 -1.42 -14.01 5.21
N VAL A 105 -2.40 -13.41 4.55
CA VAL A 105 -2.81 -13.72 3.19
C VAL A 105 -2.29 -12.64 2.24
N GLY A 106 -1.40 -13.03 1.34
CA GLY A 106 -0.65 -12.13 0.46
C GLY A 106 0.73 -11.82 1.03
N SER A 107 1.75 -12.01 0.21
CA SER A 107 3.17 -11.87 0.55
C SER A 107 3.87 -10.73 -0.16
N GLY A 108 3.12 -9.74 -0.65
CA GLY A 108 3.68 -8.46 -1.07
C GLY A 108 4.34 -7.71 0.11
N ALA A 109 4.76 -6.46 -0.11
CA ALA A 109 5.43 -5.66 0.92
C ALA A 109 4.66 -5.65 2.25
N ILE A 110 3.36 -5.36 2.23
CA ILE A 110 2.50 -5.29 3.43
C ILE A 110 2.52 -6.61 4.20
N GLY A 111 2.25 -7.73 3.51
CA GLY A 111 2.19 -9.03 4.17
C GLY A 111 3.54 -9.48 4.72
N SER A 112 4.62 -9.23 3.98
CA SER A 112 5.99 -9.57 4.40
C SER A 112 6.46 -8.73 5.60
N GLU A 113 6.10 -7.45 5.65
CA GLU A 113 6.39 -6.57 6.79
C GLU A 113 5.65 -7.04 8.05
N PHE A 114 4.35 -7.31 7.96
CA PHE A 114 3.59 -7.87 9.08
C PHE A 114 4.10 -9.24 9.51
N ALA A 115 4.46 -10.11 8.56
CA ALA A 115 5.03 -11.42 8.88
C ALA A 115 6.32 -11.29 9.69
N SER A 116 7.22 -10.42 9.23
CA SER A 116 8.48 -10.14 9.93
C SER A 116 8.26 -9.53 11.30
N PHE A 117 7.40 -8.50 11.40
CA PHE A 117 7.11 -7.79 12.64
C PHE A 117 6.49 -8.71 13.70
N TYR A 118 5.40 -9.39 13.38
CA TYR A 118 4.71 -10.24 14.35
C TYR A 118 5.54 -11.45 14.75
N HIS A 119 6.30 -12.01 13.81
CA HIS A 119 7.23 -13.08 14.14
C HIS A 119 8.31 -12.63 15.13
N ASP A 120 8.89 -11.43 14.94
CA ASP A 120 9.88 -10.87 15.87
C ASP A 120 9.28 -10.56 17.25
N MET A 121 7.96 -10.37 17.34
CA MET A 121 7.22 -10.24 18.60
C MET A 121 6.84 -11.59 19.24
N GLY A 122 7.27 -12.71 18.67
CA GLY A 122 7.03 -14.06 19.22
C GLY A 122 5.76 -14.74 18.72
N VAL A 123 5.06 -14.16 17.74
CA VAL A 123 3.84 -14.74 17.15
C VAL A 123 4.19 -15.88 16.19
N LYS A 124 3.44 -16.98 16.22
CA LYS A 124 3.54 -18.06 15.21
C LYS A 124 2.91 -17.59 13.91
N VAL A 125 3.71 -17.34 12.87
CA VAL A 125 3.24 -16.79 11.60
C VAL A 125 3.19 -17.84 10.50
N THR A 126 2.07 -17.90 9.77
CA THR A 126 1.94 -18.60 8.49
C THR A 126 1.62 -17.57 7.41
N LEU A 127 2.51 -17.42 6.45
CA LEU A 127 2.36 -16.53 5.29
C LEU A 127 1.86 -17.34 4.09
N VAL A 128 0.72 -16.96 3.52
CA VAL A 128 0.06 -17.66 2.41
C VAL A 128 0.09 -16.77 1.18
N GLU A 129 0.55 -17.31 0.05
CA GLU A 129 0.65 -16.60 -1.22
C GLU A 129 0.06 -17.44 -2.36
N ALA A 130 -0.76 -16.81 -3.20
CA ALA A 130 -1.36 -17.45 -4.35
C ALA A 130 -0.38 -17.63 -5.53
N LEU A 131 0.64 -16.78 -5.59
CA LEU A 131 1.71 -16.86 -6.59
C LEU A 131 2.79 -17.85 -6.14
N ASP A 132 3.71 -18.15 -7.04
CA ASP A 132 4.76 -19.17 -6.86
C ASP A 132 5.88 -18.75 -5.88
N ARG A 133 5.97 -17.46 -5.54
CA ARG A 133 6.99 -16.91 -4.63
C ARG A 133 6.48 -15.73 -3.81
N ILE A 134 7.12 -15.46 -2.71
CA ILE A 134 6.87 -14.25 -1.90
C ILE A 134 7.50 -13.03 -2.59
N LEU A 135 7.04 -11.81 -2.22
CA LEU A 135 7.52 -10.55 -2.82
C LEU A 135 7.56 -10.62 -4.36
N PRO A 136 6.44 -10.95 -5.02
CA PRO A 136 6.43 -11.34 -6.44
C PRO A 136 6.84 -10.20 -7.40
N VAL A 137 6.90 -8.95 -6.91
CA VAL A 137 7.32 -7.77 -7.69
C VAL A 137 8.84 -7.57 -7.68
N GLU A 138 9.56 -8.26 -6.82
CA GLU A 138 11.01 -8.20 -6.71
C GLU A 138 11.69 -9.20 -7.66
N ASP A 139 13.01 -9.09 -7.85
CA ASP A 139 13.79 -10.10 -8.54
C ASP A 139 13.67 -11.47 -7.85
N GLU A 140 13.73 -12.54 -8.64
CA GLU A 140 13.58 -13.92 -8.15
C GLU A 140 14.63 -14.28 -7.10
N ASP A 141 15.87 -13.85 -7.30
CA ASP A 141 16.96 -14.05 -6.35
C ASP A 141 16.70 -13.35 -5.02
N VAL A 142 16.15 -12.14 -5.05
CA VAL A 142 15.76 -11.38 -3.85
C VAL A 142 14.63 -12.08 -3.13
N SER A 143 13.59 -12.49 -3.85
CA SER A 143 12.46 -13.24 -3.31
C SER A 143 12.90 -14.53 -2.64
N ALA A 144 13.73 -15.33 -3.32
CA ALA A 144 14.27 -16.59 -2.80
C ALA A 144 15.15 -16.38 -1.55
N PHE A 145 15.96 -15.33 -1.54
CA PHE A 145 16.80 -14.98 -0.39
C PHE A 145 15.95 -14.64 0.84
N VAL A 146 14.92 -13.80 0.67
CA VAL A 146 14.02 -13.41 1.78
C VAL A 146 13.21 -14.60 2.27
N GLN A 147 12.69 -15.42 1.36
CA GLN A 147 11.95 -16.64 1.71
C GLN A 147 12.79 -17.56 2.58
N LYS A 148 14.00 -17.89 2.15
CA LYS A 148 14.95 -18.73 2.92
C LYS A 148 15.27 -18.13 4.29
N SER A 149 15.38 -16.80 4.38
CA SER A 149 15.61 -16.10 5.66
C SER A 149 14.40 -16.22 6.58
N PHE A 150 13.19 -16.05 6.06
CA PHE A 150 11.95 -16.17 6.83
C PHE A 150 11.75 -17.59 7.36
N GLU A 151 11.93 -18.60 6.49
CA GLU A 151 11.83 -20.02 6.86
C GLU A 151 12.85 -20.40 7.94
N LYS A 152 14.11 -19.95 7.77
CA LYS A 152 15.17 -20.17 8.79
C LYS A 152 14.82 -19.57 10.15
N ARG A 153 14.09 -18.48 10.17
CA ARG A 153 13.61 -17.84 11.41
C ARG A 153 12.38 -18.54 12.00
N GLY A 154 11.68 -19.38 11.26
CA GLY A 154 10.51 -20.13 11.72
C GLY A 154 9.17 -19.61 11.21
N ILE A 155 9.15 -18.67 10.26
CA ILE A 155 7.94 -18.27 9.55
C ILE A 155 7.56 -19.40 8.57
N LYS A 156 6.35 -19.93 8.71
CA LYS A 156 5.83 -20.91 7.75
C LYS A 156 5.37 -20.18 6.50
N ILE A 157 5.86 -20.61 5.34
CA ILE A 157 5.50 -20.02 4.04
C ILE A 157 4.80 -21.08 3.19
N MET A 158 3.71 -20.65 2.53
CA MET A 158 2.94 -21.48 1.59
C MET A 158 2.71 -20.64 0.33
N THR A 159 3.40 -20.97 -0.74
CA THR A 159 3.26 -20.35 -2.06
C THR A 159 2.48 -21.25 -3.02
N GLY A 160 1.91 -20.68 -4.08
CA GLY A 160 1.11 -21.40 -5.07
C GLY A 160 -0.23 -21.89 -4.52
N VAL A 161 -0.72 -21.35 -3.39
CA VAL A 161 -1.92 -21.82 -2.71
C VAL A 161 -2.98 -20.71 -2.59
N LYS A 162 -4.22 -21.05 -2.81
CA LYS A 162 -5.37 -20.15 -2.68
C LYS A 162 -6.26 -20.57 -1.53
N LEU A 163 -6.78 -19.58 -0.82
CA LEU A 163 -7.83 -19.83 0.16
C LEU A 163 -9.14 -20.14 -0.56
N GLN A 164 -9.82 -21.19 -0.12
CA GLN A 164 -11.13 -21.58 -0.62
C GLN A 164 -12.26 -21.00 0.24
N ALA A 165 -12.15 -21.15 1.55
CA ALA A 165 -13.13 -20.63 2.50
C ALA A 165 -12.45 -20.24 3.81
N VAL A 166 -13.03 -19.25 4.48
CA VAL A 166 -12.58 -18.79 5.81
C VAL A 166 -13.80 -18.72 6.72
N THR A 167 -13.70 -19.33 7.89
CA THR A 167 -14.65 -19.16 8.98
C THR A 167 -13.95 -18.54 10.18
N SER A 168 -14.67 -17.78 10.97
CA SER A 168 -14.12 -17.18 12.18
C SER A 168 -15.14 -17.09 13.30
N ASP A 169 -14.67 -17.26 14.52
CA ASP A 169 -15.45 -17.09 15.76
C ASP A 169 -14.64 -16.30 16.80
N ALA A 170 -15.09 -16.32 18.07
CA ALA A 170 -14.39 -15.66 19.14
C ALA A 170 -13.00 -16.26 19.45
N ASN A 171 -12.76 -17.52 19.06
CA ASN A 171 -11.52 -18.24 19.36
C ASN A 171 -10.46 -18.09 18.26
N GLY A 172 -10.87 -17.70 17.05
CA GLY A 172 -9.92 -17.51 15.96
C GLY A 172 -10.50 -17.70 14.58
N VAL A 173 -9.63 -18.11 13.65
CA VAL A 173 -9.91 -18.26 12.22
C VAL A 173 -9.52 -19.66 11.78
N GLN A 174 -10.35 -20.25 10.93
CA GLN A 174 -10.05 -21.47 10.20
C GLN A 174 -10.16 -21.18 8.71
N ALA A 175 -9.11 -21.51 7.95
CA ALA A 175 -9.04 -21.31 6.51
C ALA A 175 -8.78 -22.61 5.79
N SER A 176 -9.64 -23.00 4.86
CA SER A 176 -9.40 -24.10 3.93
C SER A 176 -8.59 -23.60 2.72
N ILE A 177 -7.73 -24.46 2.23
CA ILE A 177 -6.86 -24.20 1.08
C ILE A 177 -7.30 -25.11 -0.06
N GLU A 178 -7.38 -24.54 -1.26
CA GLU A 178 -7.72 -25.29 -2.47
C GLU A 178 -6.74 -26.46 -2.67
N GLY A 179 -7.29 -27.68 -2.84
CA GLY A 179 -6.49 -28.89 -3.04
C GLY A 179 -5.79 -29.45 -1.80
N HIS A 180 -6.05 -28.92 -0.60
CA HIS A 180 -5.49 -29.44 0.66
C HIS A 180 -6.59 -29.96 1.59
N GLU A 181 -6.38 -31.15 2.17
CA GLU A 181 -7.33 -31.74 3.13
C GLU A 181 -7.33 -31.02 4.49
N LYS A 182 -6.18 -30.50 4.90
CA LYS A 182 -6.03 -29.83 6.21
C LYS A 182 -6.23 -28.34 6.09
N SER A 183 -7.13 -27.81 6.91
CA SER A 183 -7.29 -26.36 7.09
C SER A 183 -6.19 -25.76 7.95
N LEU A 184 -5.90 -24.48 7.72
CA LEU A 184 -5.08 -23.68 8.60
C LEU A 184 -5.94 -23.13 9.74
N GLN A 185 -5.34 -23.02 10.93
CA GLN A 185 -5.96 -22.41 12.10
C GLN A 185 -5.03 -21.38 12.70
N ALA A 186 -5.58 -20.25 13.12
CA ALA A 186 -4.83 -19.21 13.85
C ALA A 186 -5.78 -18.39 14.73
N SER A 187 -5.23 -17.69 15.72
CA SER A 187 -6.01 -16.79 16.55
C SER A 187 -6.47 -15.54 15.78
N ARG A 188 -5.74 -15.12 14.74
CA ARG A 188 -6.11 -13.99 13.87
C ARG A 188 -5.63 -14.25 12.43
N MET A 189 -6.23 -13.48 11.50
CA MET A 189 -5.82 -13.43 10.09
C MET A 189 -5.63 -11.98 9.66
N ILE A 190 -4.63 -11.70 8.82
CA ILE A 190 -4.46 -10.41 8.13
C ILE A 190 -4.64 -10.61 6.63
N LEU A 191 -5.52 -9.80 6.03
CA LEU A 191 -5.69 -9.73 4.58
C LEU A 191 -4.73 -8.67 4.01
N ALA A 192 -3.71 -9.11 3.29
CA ALA A 192 -2.66 -8.27 2.68
C ALA A 192 -2.58 -8.48 1.16
N VAL A 193 -3.74 -8.65 0.51
CA VAL A 193 -3.88 -8.99 -0.91
C VAL A 193 -3.87 -7.79 -1.86
N GLY A 194 -3.31 -6.68 -1.42
CA GLY A 194 -3.20 -5.43 -2.14
C GLY A 194 -4.21 -4.39 -1.70
N ILE A 195 -4.26 -3.29 -2.44
CA ILE A 195 -5.13 -2.15 -2.18
C ILE A 195 -5.91 -1.76 -3.43
N THR A 196 -6.96 -0.96 -3.26
CA THR A 196 -7.78 -0.39 -4.32
C THR A 196 -8.01 1.09 -4.06
N GLY A 197 -8.02 1.90 -5.12
CA GLY A 197 -8.24 3.33 -5.01
C GLY A 197 -9.60 3.68 -4.44
N ASN A 198 -9.70 4.80 -3.74
CA ASN A 198 -10.96 5.34 -3.23
C ASN A 198 -11.60 6.20 -4.32
N THR A 199 -12.35 5.57 -5.21
CA THR A 199 -12.96 6.21 -6.40
C THR A 199 -14.47 6.36 -6.30
N GLU A 200 -15.11 5.72 -5.32
CA GLU A 200 -16.55 5.73 -5.13
C GLU A 200 -17.03 7.05 -4.53
N ASN A 201 -18.26 7.44 -4.84
CA ASN A 201 -18.95 8.61 -4.31
C ASN A 201 -18.26 9.96 -4.59
N LEU A 202 -17.32 10.01 -5.52
CA LEU A 202 -16.62 11.23 -5.91
C LEU A 202 -17.36 12.06 -6.98
N GLY A 203 -18.45 11.54 -7.56
CA GLY A 203 -19.17 12.18 -8.66
C GLY A 203 -18.49 12.01 -10.03
N LEU A 204 -17.71 10.94 -10.20
CA LEU A 204 -16.99 10.66 -11.44
C LEU A 204 -17.92 10.26 -12.58
N GLU A 205 -19.09 9.72 -12.28
CA GLU A 205 -20.08 9.22 -13.21
C GLU A 205 -20.62 10.30 -14.18
N ALA A 206 -20.54 11.57 -13.78
CA ALA A 206 -20.94 12.73 -14.59
C ALA A 206 -19.76 13.38 -15.35
N THR A 207 -18.63 12.70 -15.44
CA THR A 207 -17.38 13.22 -16.02
C THR A 207 -16.84 12.27 -17.09
N LYS A 208 -15.78 12.68 -17.80
CA LYS A 208 -15.03 11.84 -18.72
C LYS A 208 -13.94 11.01 -18.04
N ILE A 209 -13.84 11.09 -16.69
CA ILE A 209 -12.82 10.41 -15.92
C ILE A 209 -13.02 8.91 -16.04
N LYS A 210 -11.96 8.22 -16.44
CA LYS A 210 -11.95 6.74 -16.53
C LYS A 210 -11.40 6.14 -15.26
N VAL A 211 -12.05 5.07 -14.80
CA VAL A 211 -11.58 4.23 -13.70
C VAL A 211 -11.29 2.85 -14.28
N ASP A 212 -10.07 2.37 -14.10
CA ASP A 212 -9.65 1.01 -14.47
C ASP A 212 -9.18 0.25 -13.23
N ARG A 213 -9.74 -0.93 -13.00
CA ARG A 213 -9.42 -1.80 -11.86
C ARG A 213 -9.38 -1.08 -10.51
N GLY A 214 -10.30 -0.12 -10.30
CA GLY A 214 -10.44 0.64 -9.08
C GLY A 214 -9.49 1.85 -8.95
N HIS A 215 -8.82 2.26 -10.02
CA HIS A 215 -7.91 3.42 -10.03
C HIS A 215 -8.28 4.41 -11.11
N ILE A 216 -8.11 5.70 -10.84
CA ILE A 216 -8.32 6.77 -11.82
C ILE A 216 -7.18 6.73 -12.85
N VAL A 217 -7.55 6.65 -14.14
CA VAL A 217 -6.59 6.69 -15.24
C VAL A 217 -6.13 8.13 -15.46
N THR A 218 -4.83 8.35 -15.48
CA THR A 218 -4.20 9.65 -15.70
C THR A 218 -3.08 9.56 -16.74
N ASP A 219 -2.75 10.70 -17.33
CA ASP A 219 -1.49 10.84 -18.03
C ASP A 219 -0.30 11.04 -17.07
N GLN A 220 0.89 11.21 -17.60
CA GLN A 220 2.13 11.42 -16.85
C GLN A 220 2.16 12.71 -16.01
N TRP A 221 1.19 13.59 -16.18
CA TRP A 221 1.05 14.87 -15.48
C TRP A 221 -0.08 14.87 -14.45
N GLY A 222 -0.76 13.73 -14.30
CA GLY A 222 -1.92 13.57 -13.45
C GLY A 222 -3.24 14.01 -14.08
N ALA A 223 -3.28 14.39 -15.37
CA ALA A 223 -4.53 14.79 -16.02
C ALA A 223 -5.44 13.57 -16.28
N THR A 224 -6.73 13.70 -15.94
CA THR A 224 -7.71 12.61 -15.99
C THR A 224 -8.48 12.51 -17.33
N GLY A 225 -8.21 13.45 -18.28
CA GLY A 225 -9.00 13.62 -19.48
C GLY A 225 -10.28 14.46 -19.32
N GLU A 226 -10.68 14.80 -18.10
CA GLU A 226 -11.68 15.83 -17.80
C GLU A 226 -10.98 17.16 -17.57
N ALA A 227 -11.44 18.23 -18.24
CA ALA A 227 -10.82 19.54 -18.18
C ALA A 227 -10.74 20.08 -16.73
N GLY A 228 -9.55 20.50 -16.32
CA GLY A 228 -9.31 21.06 -14.99
C GLY A 228 -9.37 20.03 -13.86
N ILE A 229 -9.45 18.71 -14.13
CA ILE A 229 -9.45 17.67 -13.11
C ILE A 229 -8.24 16.75 -13.25
N TYR A 230 -7.53 16.59 -12.16
CA TYR A 230 -6.31 15.81 -12.04
C TYR A 230 -6.47 14.76 -10.93
N ALA A 231 -5.63 13.72 -10.94
CA ALA A 231 -5.54 12.77 -9.84
C ALA A 231 -4.08 12.35 -9.61
N ILE A 232 -3.73 12.12 -8.34
CA ILE A 232 -2.38 11.77 -7.90
C ILE A 232 -2.39 10.77 -6.75
N GLY A 233 -1.27 10.10 -6.52
CA GLY A 233 -1.07 9.18 -5.41
C GLY A 233 -1.74 7.84 -5.60
N ASP A 234 -2.08 7.18 -4.51
CA ASP A 234 -2.54 5.79 -4.53
C ASP A 234 -3.84 5.57 -5.32
N VAL A 235 -4.67 6.61 -5.47
CA VAL A 235 -5.90 6.53 -6.26
C VAL A 235 -5.63 6.36 -7.76
N THR A 236 -4.42 6.65 -8.23
CA THR A 236 -4.01 6.49 -9.65
C THR A 236 -3.31 5.16 -9.95
N GLY A 237 -3.08 4.33 -8.92
CA GLY A 237 -2.50 3.00 -9.09
C GLY A 237 -1.03 2.89 -8.67
N PRO A 238 -0.45 1.71 -8.89
CA PRO A 238 0.91 1.39 -8.43
C PRO A 238 2.00 2.23 -9.14
N PRO A 239 3.20 2.33 -8.50
CA PRO A 239 3.49 1.85 -7.17
C PRO A 239 2.85 2.75 -6.09
N TRP A 240 2.27 2.14 -5.05
CA TRP A 240 1.57 2.85 -3.98
C TRP A 240 2.56 3.30 -2.90
N LEU A 241 3.19 4.44 -3.13
CA LEU A 241 4.29 4.96 -2.32
C LEU A 241 4.12 6.46 -2.06
N ALA A 242 4.28 6.86 -0.81
CA ALA A 242 4.07 8.24 -0.38
C ALA A 242 4.98 9.25 -1.12
N HIS A 243 6.24 8.88 -1.38
CA HIS A 243 7.15 9.74 -2.12
C HIS A 243 6.77 9.87 -3.61
N LYS A 244 6.23 8.80 -4.24
CA LYS A 244 5.64 8.90 -5.59
C LYS A 244 4.51 9.94 -5.59
N ALA A 245 3.57 9.82 -4.67
CA ALA A 245 2.45 10.75 -4.55
C ALA A 245 2.90 12.20 -4.35
N SER A 246 3.95 12.42 -3.54
CA SER A 246 4.52 13.76 -3.31
C SER A 246 5.12 14.35 -4.59
N HIS A 247 5.88 13.57 -5.35
CA HIS A 247 6.44 14.01 -6.63
C HIS A 247 5.36 14.25 -7.69
N GLU A 248 4.36 13.36 -7.78
CA GLU A 248 3.20 13.56 -8.67
C GLU A 248 2.47 14.87 -8.34
N GLY A 249 2.31 15.19 -7.04
CA GLY A 249 1.69 16.43 -6.61
C GLY A 249 2.46 17.67 -7.07
N ILE A 250 3.78 17.66 -6.94
CA ILE A 250 4.65 18.76 -7.41
C ILE A 250 4.53 18.92 -8.92
N ILE A 251 4.74 17.85 -9.67
CA ILE A 251 4.68 17.82 -11.13
C ILE A 251 3.30 18.31 -11.65
N CYS A 252 2.23 17.82 -11.03
CA CYS A 252 0.86 18.21 -11.39
C CYS A 252 0.65 19.73 -11.22
N VAL A 253 1.07 20.29 -10.07
CA VAL A 253 0.93 21.73 -9.80
C VAL A 253 1.81 22.56 -10.72
N GLU A 254 3.03 22.15 -10.99
CA GLU A 254 3.93 22.83 -11.94
C GLU A 254 3.32 22.89 -13.35
N LYS A 255 2.70 21.80 -13.81
CA LYS A 255 1.96 21.77 -15.08
C LYS A 255 0.74 22.66 -15.09
N ILE A 256 -0.08 22.63 -14.02
CA ILE A 256 -1.25 23.49 -13.86
C ILE A 256 -0.86 24.98 -13.93
N THR A 257 0.28 25.34 -13.34
CA THR A 257 0.77 26.73 -13.26
C THR A 257 1.57 27.16 -14.50
N GLY A 258 1.75 26.28 -15.50
CA GLY A 258 2.43 26.59 -16.75
C GLY A 258 3.95 26.73 -16.61
N GLN A 259 4.55 26.06 -15.59
CA GLN A 259 6.00 26.01 -15.46
C GLN A 259 6.65 25.37 -16.70
N LYS A 260 7.80 25.91 -17.10
CA LYS A 260 8.63 25.36 -18.17
C LYS A 260 9.53 24.26 -17.56
N ASP A 261 9.97 23.35 -18.41
CA ASP A 261 10.93 22.30 -18.07
C ASP A 261 10.47 21.33 -16.95
N VAL A 262 9.16 21.08 -16.87
CA VAL A 262 8.61 20.06 -15.97
C VAL A 262 8.89 18.66 -16.53
N HIS A 263 9.49 17.82 -15.73
CA HIS A 263 9.83 16.44 -16.09
C HIS A 263 8.90 15.45 -15.38
N ALA A 264 8.36 14.50 -16.13
CA ALA A 264 7.59 13.40 -15.58
C ALA A 264 8.50 12.45 -14.76
N ILE A 265 7.92 11.72 -13.83
CA ILE A 265 8.63 10.63 -13.14
C ILE A 265 9.03 9.59 -14.20
N GLY A 266 10.31 9.28 -14.28
CA GLY A 266 10.81 8.25 -15.19
C GLY A 266 10.22 6.88 -14.89
N ALA A 267 9.95 6.10 -15.93
CA ALA A 267 9.49 4.72 -15.76
C ALA A 267 10.53 3.93 -14.94
N GLY A 268 10.09 3.30 -13.85
CA GLY A 268 10.95 2.55 -12.94
C GLY A 268 11.85 3.40 -12.03
N ALA A 269 11.74 4.75 -12.05
CA ALA A 269 12.59 5.61 -11.22
C ALA A 269 12.11 5.75 -9.76
N VAL A 270 11.01 5.13 -9.40
CA VAL A 270 10.46 5.19 -8.04
C VAL A 270 11.04 4.04 -7.21
N PRO A 271 11.89 4.31 -6.21
CA PRO A 271 12.44 3.26 -5.36
C PRO A 271 11.36 2.67 -4.45
N GLY A 272 11.34 1.35 -4.33
CA GLY A 272 10.52 0.61 -3.39
C GLY A 272 11.32 0.12 -2.19
N CYS A 273 10.70 0.02 -1.02
CA CYS A 273 11.28 -0.59 0.17
C CYS A 273 10.26 -1.47 0.86
N THR A 274 10.71 -2.65 1.31
CA THR A 274 9.96 -3.53 2.23
C THR A 274 10.75 -3.63 3.53
N TYR A 275 10.18 -3.10 4.61
CA TYR A 275 10.84 -3.02 5.92
C TYR A 275 10.64 -4.32 6.72
N CYS A 276 10.96 -5.43 6.12
CA CYS A 276 11.05 -6.73 6.80
C CYS A 276 12.49 -7.02 7.24
N ARG A 277 12.74 -8.18 7.80
CA ARG A 277 14.08 -8.61 8.19
C ARG A 277 14.46 -9.92 7.48
N PRO A 278 15.39 -9.86 6.48
CA PRO A 278 16.17 -8.69 6.03
C PRO A 278 15.33 -7.66 5.26
N GLN A 279 15.75 -6.39 5.28
CA GLN A 279 15.10 -5.33 4.49
C GLN A 279 15.35 -5.56 3.00
N VAL A 280 14.38 -5.16 2.18
CA VAL A 280 14.48 -5.19 0.72
C VAL A 280 14.30 -3.78 0.19
N ALA A 281 15.12 -3.40 -0.78
CA ALA A 281 14.97 -2.15 -1.51
C ALA A 281 15.30 -2.39 -2.98
N SER A 282 14.47 -1.83 -3.85
CA SER A 282 14.62 -1.98 -5.30
C SER A 282 14.31 -0.69 -6.03
N VAL A 283 14.89 -0.51 -7.19
CA VAL A 283 14.58 0.57 -8.13
C VAL A 283 14.90 0.11 -9.55
N GLY A 284 14.06 0.46 -10.50
CA GLY A 284 14.22 0.08 -11.89
C GLY A 284 13.51 -1.23 -12.25
N MET A 285 13.96 -1.85 -13.32
CA MET A 285 13.40 -3.09 -13.82
C MET A 285 13.99 -4.30 -13.08
N THR A 286 13.19 -5.31 -12.87
CA THR A 286 13.69 -6.64 -12.52
C THR A 286 14.41 -7.25 -13.71
N GLU A 287 15.26 -8.24 -13.47
CA GLU A 287 15.93 -9.00 -14.53
C GLU A 287 14.92 -9.59 -15.53
N ALA A 288 13.83 -10.17 -15.04
CA ALA A 288 12.77 -10.75 -15.87
C ALA A 288 12.11 -9.69 -16.75
N ALA A 289 11.75 -8.52 -16.18
CA ALA A 289 11.14 -7.43 -16.93
C ALA A 289 12.09 -6.86 -17.99
N ALA A 290 13.37 -6.71 -17.67
CA ALA A 290 14.37 -6.21 -18.59
C ALA A 290 14.63 -7.19 -19.76
N LYS A 291 14.67 -8.50 -19.50
CA LYS A 291 14.73 -9.53 -20.54
C LYS A 291 13.50 -9.50 -21.45
N GLN A 292 12.30 -9.37 -20.87
CA GLN A 292 11.07 -9.28 -21.63
C GLN A 292 11.02 -8.01 -22.51
N ALA A 293 11.63 -6.91 -22.05
CA ALA A 293 11.78 -5.68 -22.81
C ALA A 293 12.89 -5.77 -23.91
N GLY A 294 13.58 -6.91 -24.03
CA GLY A 294 14.60 -7.15 -25.07
C GLY A 294 15.97 -6.56 -24.74
N HIS A 295 16.22 -6.18 -23.49
CA HIS A 295 17.54 -5.69 -23.08
C HIS A 295 18.57 -6.81 -22.99
N ASN A 296 19.79 -6.53 -23.46
CA ASN A 296 20.94 -7.41 -23.26
C ASN A 296 21.57 -7.09 -21.90
N LEU A 297 21.45 -8.00 -20.94
CA LEU A 297 21.80 -7.75 -19.54
C LEU A 297 23.23 -8.19 -19.23
N LYS A 298 23.89 -7.39 -18.38
CA LYS A 298 25.06 -7.78 -17.60
C LYS A 298 24.67 -7.75 -16.13
N ILE A 299 24.67 -8.91 -15.48
CA ILE A 299 24.25 -9.06 -14.10
C ILE A 299 25.47 -9.10 -13.20
N GLY A 300 25.48 -8.28 -12.16
CA GLY A 300 26.47 -8.30 -11.10
C GLY A 300 25.81 -8.49 -9.75
N GLN A 301 26.43 -9.29 -8.87
CA GLN A 301 25.97 -9.52 -7.51
C GLN A 301 27.08 -9.18 -6.52
N PHE A 302 26.71 -8.56 -5.40
CA PHE A 302 27.63 -8.29 -4.31
C PHE A 302 27.00 -8.74 -2.98
N PRO A 303 27.59 -9.72 -2.27
CA PRO A 303 27.11 -10.19 -0.99
C PRO A 303 27.29 -9.12 0.09
N PHE A 304 26.22 -8.70 0.75
CA PHE A 304 26.30 -7.71 1.85
C PHE A 304 27.11 -8.21 3.05
N ALA A 305 27.28 -9.53 3.22
CA ALA A 305 28.19 -10.09 4.20
C ALA A 305 29.66 -9.63 4.04
N GLY A 306 30.05 -9.14 2.86
CA GLY A 306 31.34 -8.52 2.59
C GLY A 306 31.39 -7.01 2.84
N ASN A 307 30.32 -6.38 3.31
CA ASN A 307 30.22 -4.95 3.55
C ASN A 307 30.10 -4.64 5.05
N GLY A 308 31.12 -3.98 5.62
CA GLY A 308 31.16 -3.67 7.05
C GLY A 308 29.96 -2.81 7.53
N LYS A 309 29.44 -1.89 6.70
CA LYS A 309 28.27 -1.09 7.01
C LYS A 309 26.99 -1.92 7.09
N ALA A 310 26.87 -2.93 6.24
CA ALA A 310 25.72 -3.83 6.23
C ALA A 310 25.74 -4.84 7.40
N ILE A 311 26.92 -5.11 7.95
CA ILE A 311 27.11 -6.00 9.11
C ILE A 311 26.87 -5.24 10.41
N ALA A 312 27.25 -3.97 10.48
CA ALA A 312 27.09 -3.09 11.65
C ALA A 312 25.64 -2.65 11.85
#